data_8798eb03475546d49fd1bc505d0e3451
#
_entry.id   8798eb03475546d49fd1bc505d0e3451
#
_cell.length_a   1.000
_cell.length_b   1.000
_cell.length_c   1.000
_cell.angle_alpha   90.00
_cell.angle_beta   90.00
_cell.angle_gamma   90.00
#
_symmetry.space_group_name_H-M   'P 1'
#
loop_
_entity.id
_entity.type
_entity.pdbx_description
1 polymer ?
#
loop_
_entity_poly.entity_id
_entity_poly.type
_entity_poly.pdbx_seq_one_letter_code
_entity_poly.pdbx_strand_id
1 'polypeptide(L)'
;MKIHIIGCSGSGKTYLANALSKKYNISHFDLDDIQWDNNAKEYGKKRTLDERKALLHEILYNNDEWIVEGVYYAWVQQSFDEADKIYVLDMPGYYLKNLLNF
;
A
#
# COMPACT_ATOMS: atom_id res chain seq x y z
N MET A 1 -3.67 -1.83 15.07
CA MET A 1 -3.51 -2.84 14.01
C MET A 1 -2.93 -2.22 12.75
N LYS A 2 -1.98 -2.89 12.14
CA LYS A 2 -1.30 -2.43 10.92
C LYS A 2 -1.62 -3.42 9.81
N ILE A 3 -2.22 -2.96 8.72
CA ILE A 3 -2.73 -3.83 7.65
C ILE A 3 -2.19 -3.37 6.29
N HIS A 4 -1.67 -4.30 5.51
CA HIS A 4 -1.33 -4.08 4.11
C HIS A 4 -2.25 -4.93 3.23
N ILE A 5 -2.88 -4.30 2.25
CA ILE A 5 -3.71 -4.98 1.27
C ILE A 5 -3.06 -4.82 -0.10
N ILE A 6 -2.69 -5.94 -0.72
CA ILE A 6 -2.10 -5.94 -2.05
C ILE A 6 -2.99 -6.73 -3.01
N GLY A 7 -3.18 -6.22 -4.21
CA GLY A 7 -4.00 -6.87 -5.22
C GLY A 7 -3.93 -6.15 -6.54
N CYS A 8 -4.33 -6.83 -7.60
CA CYS A 8 -4.41 -6.23 -8.93
C CYS A 8 -5.55 -5.23 -8.99
N SER A 9 -5.50 -4.33 -9.98
CA SER A 9 -6.59 -3.41 -10.27
C SER A 9 -7.89 -4.18 -10.46
N GLY A 10 -8.97 -3.71 -9.82
CA GLY A 10 -10.26 -4.37 -9.89
C GLY A 10 -10.44 -5.58 -8.97
N SER A 11 -9.48 -5.87 -8.08
CA SER A 11 -9.55 -7.02 -7.18
C SER A 11 -10.43 -6.81 -5.94
N GLY A 12 -10.91 -5.58 -5.73
CA GLY A 12 -11.71 -5.25 -4.54
C GLY A 12 -10.89 -4.77 -3.36
N LYS A 13 -9.60 -4.46 -3.53
CA LYS A 13 -8.75 -4.00 -2.43
C LYS A 13 -9.22 -2.69 -1.79
N THR A 14 -9.70 -1.75 -2.59
CA THR A 14 -10.24 -0.49 -2.08
C THR A 14 -11.51 -0.73 -1.28
N TYR A 15 -12.38 -1.61 -1.76
CA TYR A 15 -13.59 -1.99 -1.04
C TYR A 15 -13.23 -2.60 0.34
N LEU A 16 -12.29 -3.53 0.35
CA LEU A 16 -11.84 -4.16 1.60
C LEU A 16 -11.20 -3.15 2.53
N ALA A 17 -10.33 -2.27 2.00
CA ALA A 17 -9.67 -1.23 2.80
C ALA A 17 -10.70 -0.30 3.46
N ASN A 18 -11.71 0.14 2.71
CA ASN A 18 -12.78 0.99 3.24
C ASN A 18 -13.59 0.25 4.31
N ALA A 19 -13.93 -1.01 4.09
CA ALA A 19 -14.68 -1.80 5.06
C ALA A 19 -13.91 -1.98 6.37
N LEU A 20 -12.62 -2.31 6.29
CA LEU A 20 -11.77 -2.47 7.46
C LEU A 20 -11.53 -1.16 8.18
N SER A 21 -11.34 -0.07 7.42
CA SER A 21 -11.18 1.26 7.98
C SER A 21 -12.38 1.67 8.84
N LYS A 22 -13.59 1.43 8.34
CA LYS A 22 -14.82 1.71 9.09
C LYS A 22 -14.98 0.80 10.30
N LYS A 23 -14.72 -0.49 10.12
CA LYS A 23 -14.92 -1.49 11.19
C LYS A 23 -14.01 -1.22 12.38
N TYR A 24 -12.75 -0.89 12.13
CA TYR A 24 -11.74 -0.72 13.17
C TYR A 24 -11.40 0.74 13.48
N ASN A 25 -12.00 1.68 12.76
CA ASN A 25 -11.72 3.12 12.89
C ASN A 25 -10.23 3.43 12.69
N ILE A 26 -9.67 2.92 11.61
CA ILE A 26 -8.25 3.08 11.26
C ILE A 26 -8.15 3.85 9.94
N SER A 27 -7.18 4.77 9.86
CA SER A 27 -6.93 5.55 8.64
C SER A 27 -6.46 4.65 7.49
N HIS A 28 -6.98 4.90 6.30
CA HIS A 28 -6.68 4.18 5.08
C HIS A 28 -5.86 5.06 4.13
N PHE A 29 -4.79 4.51 3.57
CA PHE A 29 -3.89 5.18 2.64
C PHE A 29 -3.79 4.40 1.34
N ASP A 30 -4.04 5.08 0.22
CA ASP A 30 -3.90 4.51 -1.12
C ASP A 30 -2.46 4.74 -1.60
N LEU A 31 -1.75 3.66 -1.93
CA LEU A 31 -0.36 3.74 -2.38
C LEU A 31 -0.22 4.46 -3.74
N ASP A 32 -1.29 4.58 -4.51
CA ASP A 32 -1.26 5.40 -5.74
C ASP A 32 -0.96 6.87 -5.43
N ASP A 33 -1.38 7.37 -4.27
CA ASP A 33 -1.08 8.74 -3.86
C ASP A 33 0.41 8.97 -3.59
N ILE A 34 1.15 7.89 -3.35
CA ILE A 34 2.61 7.93 -3.18
C ILE A 34 3.32 7.71 -4.51
N GLN A 35 2.83 6.78 -5.33
CA GLN A 35 3.42 6.45 -6.63
C GLN A 35 3.46 7.67 -7.56
N TRP A 36 2.38 8.43 -7.57
CA TRP A 36 2.22 9.55 -8.49
C TRP A 36 2.30 10.88 -7.76
N ASP A 37 2.98 11.85 -8.36
CA ASP A 37 3.04 13.21 -7.84
C ASP A 37 1.86 14.01 -8.41
N ASN A 38 0.77 14.02 -7.68
CA ASN A 38 -0.47 14.69 -8.08
C ASN A 38 -0.36 16.21 -8.08
N ASN A 39 0.70 16.77 -7.47
CA ASN A 39 0.96 18.21 -7.43
C ASN A 39 1.92 18.67 -8.51
N ALA A 40 2.50 17.75 -9.30
CA ALA A 40 3.40 18.11 -10.39
C ALA A 40 2.63 18.79 -11.52
N LYS A 41 3.30 19.69 -12.24
CA LYS A 41 2.72 20.35 -13.41
C LYS A 41 2.42 19.37 -14.53
N GLU A 42 3.21 18.30 -14.64
CA GLU A 42 3.02 17.26 -15.63
C GLU A 42 2.09 16.18 -15.11
N TYR A 43 1.05 15.87 -15.87
CA TYR A 43 0.13 14.80 -15.54
C TYR A 43 0.86 13.45 -15.57
N GLY A 44 0.60 12.62 -14.56
CA GLY A 44 1.14 11.26 -14.50
C GLY A 44 2.61 11.18 -14.13
N LYS A 45 3.18 12.21 -13.52
CA LYS A 45 4.57 12.19 -13.09
C LYS A 45 4.75 11.27 -11.88
N LYS A 46 5.65 10.28 -12.02
CA LYS A 46 6.03 9.40 -10.91
C LYS A 46 7.00 10.10 -9.96
N ARG A 47 6.82 9.87 -8.67
CA ARG A 47 7.87 10.21 -7.71
C ARG A 47 9.06 9.25 -7.88
N THR A 48 10.24 9.70 -7.52
CA THR A 48 11.43 8.83 -7.53
C THR A 48 11.25 7.71 -6.50
N LEU A 49 12.04 6.65 -6.64
CA LEU A 49 12.01 5.54 -5.68
C LEU A 49 12.28 6.02 -4.25
N ASP A 50 13.28 6.88 -4.08
CA ASP A 50 13.64 7.41 -2.77
C ASP A 50 12.52 8.27 -2.17
N GLU A 51 11.87 9.10 -2.99
CA GLU A 51 10.73 9.90 -2.55
C GLU A 51 9.57 9.01 -2.10
N ARG A 52 9.28 7.94 -2.85
CA ARG A 52 8.22 7.00 -2.50
C ARG A 52 8.49 6.30 -1.18
N LYS A 53 9.71 5.82 -0.98
CA LYS A 53 10.10 5.16 0.27
C LYS A 53 10.04 6.11 1.45
N ALA A 54 10.48 7.35 1.28
CA ALA A 54 10.44 8.36 2.33
C ALA A 54 9.01 8.72 2.74
N LEU A 55 8.11 8.89 1.78
CA LEU A 55 6.71 9.19 2.07
C LEU A 55 6.01 8.02 2.76
N LEU A 56 6.27 6.80 2.31
CA LEU A 56 5.72 5.61 2.97
C LEU A 56 6.21 5.53 4.41
N HIS A 57 7.50 5.71 4.64
CA HIS A 57 8.07 5.70 5.98
C HIS A 57 7.39 6.73 6.88
N GLU A 58 7.17 7.94 6.37
CA GLU A 58 6.50 9.01 7.10
C GLU A 58 5.09 8.61 7.53
N ILE A 59 4.31 8.02 6.63
CA ILE A 59 2.96 7.54 6.93
C ILE A 59 3.00 6.46 8.01
N LEU A 60 3.87 5.47 7.86
CA LEU A 60 3.95 4.34 8.80
C LEU A 60 4.46 4.77 10.17
N TYR A 61 5.38 5.73 10.19
CA TYR A 61 5.94 6.24 11.45
C TYR A 61 4.96 7.10 12.22
N ASN A 62 4.17 7.92 11.52
CA ASN A 62 3.27 8.89 12.14
C ASN A 62 1.92 8.30 12.54
N ASN A 63 1.65 7.06 12.24
CA ASN A 63 0.37 6.41 12.56
C ASN A 63 0.63 5.09 13.30
N ASP A 64 0.11 4.98 14.52
CA ASP A 64 0.22 3.75 15.32
C ASP A 64 -0.59 2.62 14.69
N GLU A 65 -1.67 2.96 14.02
CA GLU A 65 -2.52 2.02 13.28
C GLU A 65 -2.71 2.55 11.87
N TRP A 66 -2.66 1.66 10.89
CA TRP A 66 -2.83 2.07 9.50
C TRP A 66 -3.28 0.91 8.62
N ILE A 67 -3.95 1.28 7.52
CA ILE A 67 -4.28 0.39 6.42
C ILE A 67 -3.67 1.01 5.17
N VAL A 68 -2.77 0.31 4.51
CA VAL A 68 -2.25 0.72 3.20
C VAL A 68 -2.69 -0.28 2.14
N GLU A 69 -3.05 0.20 0.95
CA GLU A 69 -3.50 -0.67 -0.11
C GLU A 69 -2.95 -0.23 -1.47
N GLY A 70 -2.68 -1.20 -2.34
CA GLY A 70 -2.21 -0.93 -3.68
C GLY A 70 -1.71 -2.16 -4.40
N VAL A 71 -1.23 -1.95 -5.63
CA VAL A 71 -0.68 -3.02 -6.49
C VAL A 71 0.83 -3.20 -6.33
N TYR A 72 1.48 -2.33 -5.59
CA TYR A 72 2.93 -2.22 -5.53
C TYR A 72 3.57 -3.20 -4.56
N TYR A 73 4.75 -3.72 -4.90
CA TYR A 73 5.52 -4.58 -4.01
C TYR A 73 7.01 -4.18 -3.95
N ALA A 74 7.54 -3.53 -4.99
CA ALA A 74 8.98 -3.27 -5.10
C ALA A 74 9.52 -2.26 -4.08
N TRP A 75 8.69 -1.29 -3.67
CA TRP A 75 9.13 -0.20 -2.80
C TRP A 75 8.39 -0.15 -1.46
N VAL A 76 7.61 -1.17 -1.14
CA VAL A 76 6.75 -1.18 0.05
C VAL A 76 7.20 -2.19 1.10
N GLN A 77 8.43 -2.65 1.06
CA GLN A 77 8.93 -3.68 1.97
C GLN A 77 8.73 -3.31 3.44
N GLN A 78 8.93 -2.04 3.80
CA GLN A 78 8.72 -1.59 5.17
C GLN A 78 7.31 -1.88 5.65
N SER A 79 6.31 -1.63 4.82
CA SER A 79 4.91 -1.91 5.16
C SER A 79 4.68 -3.41 5.37
N PHE A 80 5.23 -4.25 4.49
CA PHE A 80 5.13 -5.71 4.68
C PHE A 80 5.77 -6.17 5.99
N ASP A 81 6.94 -5.62 6.31
CA ASP A 81 7.66 -6.00 7.53
C ASP A 81 6.92 -5.59 8.81
N GLU A 82 6.25 -4.44 8.78
CA GLU A 82 5.57 -3.89 9.96
C GLU A 82 4.11 -4.32 10.07
N ALA A 83 3.50 -4.83 9.01
CA ALA A 83 2.08 -5.19 9.02
C ALA A 83 1.79 -6.35 9.95
N ASP A 84 0.72 -6.22 10.72
CA ASP A 84 0.18 -7.33 11.51
C ASP A 84 -0.55 -8.33 10.62
N LYS A 85 -1.17 -7.84 9.53
CA LYS A 85 -1.89 -8.67 8.56
C LYS A 85 -1.63 -8.18 7.15
N ILE A 86 -1.45 -9.13 6.23
CA ILE A 86 -1.32 -8.86 4.80
C ILE A 86 -2.42 -9.63 4.07
N TYR A 87 -3.28 -8.88 3.37
CA TYR A 87 -4.31 -9.46 2.52
C TYR A 87 -3.84 -9.44 1.08
N VAL A 88 -3.87 -10.58 0.42
CA VAL A 88 -3.43 -10.72 -0.97
C VAL A 88 -4.66 -11.07 -1.81
N LEU A 89 -5.07 -10.16 -2.70
CA LEU A 89 -6.30 -10.29 -3.49
C LEU A 89 -5.96 -10.42 -4.98
N ASP A 90 -6.44 -11.50 -5.61
CA ASP A 90 -6.36 -11.73 -7.06
C ASP A 90 -4.97 -11.42 -7.66
N MET A 91 -3.92 -11.89 -7.01
CA MET A 91 -2.56 -11.73 -7.52
C MET A 91 -2.19 -12.91 -8.42
N PRO A 92 -1.59 -12.66 -9.61
CA PRO A 92 -1.00 -13.74 -10.39
C PRO A 92 0.01 -14.55 -9.58
N GLY A 93 0.13 -15.85 -9.87
CA GLY A 93 0.97 -16.76 -9.10
C GLY A 93 2.43 -16.32 -9.00
N TYR A 94 3.00 -15.71 -10.05
CA TYR A 94 4.38 -15.25 -10.01
C TYR A 94 4.60 -14.09 -9.03
N TYR A 95 3.60 -13.23 -8.81
CA TYR A 95 3.68 -12.19 -7.79
C TYR A 95 3.62 -12.80 -6.39
N LEU A 96 2.75 -13.78 -6.18
CA LEU A 96 2.66 -14.48 -4.90
C LEU A 96 3.98 -15.14 -4.54
N LYS A 97 4.65 -15.74 -5.52
CA LYS A 97 5.96 -16.36 -5.32
C LYS A 97 6.99 -15.33 -4.83
N ASN A 98 7.00 -14.14 -5.43
CA ASN A 98 7.92 -13.06 -5.03
C ASN A 98 7.61 -12.57 -3.61
N LEU A 99 6.34 -12.45 -3.25
CA LEU A 99 5.92 -12.02 -1.91
C LEU A 99 6.31 -13.04 -0.85
N LEU A 100 6.22 -14.33 -1.15
CA LEU A 100 6.51 -15.39 -0.18
C LEU A 100 8.01 -15.65 0.01
N ASN A 101 8.87 -15.09 -0.83
CA ASN A 101 10.32 -15.26 -0.76
C ASN A 101 11.05 -14.16 0.00
N PHE A 102 10.31 -13.25 0.63
CA PHE A 102 10.93 -12.20 1.43
C PHE A 102 11.09 -12.56 2.89
#